data_d1634aad988126ffbe579e36424fc20f
#
_entry.id   d1634aad988126ffbe579e36424fc20f
#
_cell.length_a   1.000
_cell.length_b   1.000
_cell.length_c   1.000
_cell.angle_alpha   90.00
_cell.angle_beta   90.00
_cell.angle_gamma   90.00
#
_symmetry.space_group_name_H-M   'P 1'
#
loop_
_entity.id
_entity.type
_entity.pdbx_description
1 polymer ?
#
loop_
_entity_poly.entity_id
_entity_poly.type
_entity_poly.pdbx_seq_one_letter_code
_entity_poly.pdbx_strand_id
1 'polypeptide(L)'
;MKSNNLKGALFADSDASILRKGTIRIDGELKYVSLIQAKTKQGEDILEVSVSAGRIFLNKPEEKSTPTYPDLSGKIHIDGKKYSFGGWKNVSKEGVEYIGVEMQNVKEDIPF
;
A
#
# COMPACT_ATOMS: atom_id res chain seq x y z
N MET A 1 -5.66 -11.80 -22.91
CA MET A 1 -5.16 -10.50 -22.46
C MET A 1 -4.79 -10.55 -20.98
N LYS A 2 -3.58 -10.14 -20.65
CA LYS A 2 -3.17 -10.13 -19.26
C LYS A 2 -3.86 -9.01 -18.51
N SER A 3 -4.42 -9.34 -17.37
CA SER A 3 -5.02 -8.36 -16.48
C SER A 3 -3.95 -7.60 -15.70
N ASN A 4 -4.15 -6.28 -15.54
CA ASN A 4 -3.32 -5.48 -14.63
C ASN A 4 -3.87 -5.52 -13.21
N ASN A 5 -4.78 -6.45 -12.96
CA ASN A 5 -5.39 -6.60 -11.66
C ASN A 5 -4.32 -6.92 -10.60
N LEU A 6 -4.47 -6.33 -9.42
CA LEU A 6 -3.58 -6.52 -8.27
C LEU A 6 -2.16 -6.01 -8.50
N LYS A 7 -1.97 -5.13 -9.47
CA LYS A 7 -0.68 -4.49 -9.75
C LYS A 7 -0.86 -2.98 -9.86
N GLY A 8 0.17 -2.27 -9.47
CA GLY A 8 0.14 -0.81 -9.56
C GLY A 8 1.49 -0.20 -9.34
N ALA A 9 1.51 1.12 -9.27
CA ALA A 9 2.72 1.87 -9.02
C ALA A 9 2.42 3.03 -8.07
N LEU A 10 3.31 3.26 -7.12
CA LEU A 10 3.16 4.31 -6.13
C LEU A 10 4.27 5.33 -6.31
N PHE A 11 3.88 6.60 -6.38
CA PHE A 11 4.82 7.70 -6.62
C PHE A 11 4.86 8.61 -5.39
N ALA A 12 6.01 9.26 -5.20
CA ALA A 12 6.15 10.21 -4.11
C ALA A 12 5.21 11.40 -4.32
N ASP A 13 4.63 11.90 -3.24
CA ASP A 13 3.79 13.07 -3.27
C ASP A 13 4.24 14.03 -2.19
N SER A 14 4.99 15.06 -2.60
CA SER A 14 5.51 16.05 -1.67
C SER A 14 4.45 17.05 -1.22
N ASP A 15 3.29 17.07 -1.90
CA ASP A 15 2.19 17.99 -1.55
C ASP A 15 1.24 17.39 -0.53
N ALA A 16 1.43 16.14 -0.16
CA ALA A 16 0.55 15.47 0.79
C ALA A 16 1.18 15.43 2.18
N SER A 17 0.36 15.56 3.20
CA SER A 17 0.82 15.42 4.58
C SER A 17 -0.31 14.87 5.45
N ILE A 18 0.08 14.15 6.49
CA ILE A 18 -0.87 13.60 7.45
C ILE A 18 -1.13 14.64 8.51
N LEU A 19 -2.37 15.13 8.60
CA LEU A 19 -2.77 16.14 9.57
C LEU A 19 -3.15 15.54 10.91
N ARG A 20 -3.88 14.44 10.89
CA ARG A 20 -4.39 13.80 12.11
C ARG A 20 -4.44 12.30 11.91
N LYS A 21 -4.34 11.58 13.00
CA LYS A 21 -4.44 10.12 13.01
C LYS A 21 -5.29 9.70 14.19
N GLY A 22 -6.02 8.64 14.05
CA GLY A 22 -6.84 8.13 15.12
C GLY A 22 -7.46 6.80 14.75
N THR A 23 -8.52 6.45 15.44
CA THR A 23 -9.20 5.18 15.22
C THR A 23 -10.70 5.40 15.12
N ILE A 24 -11.34 4.57 14.33
CA ILE A 24 -12.79 4.52 14.20
C ILE A 24 -13.20 3.05 14.24
N ARG A 25 -14.25 2.76 14.99
CA ARG A 25 -14.80 1.41 14.97
C ARG A 25 -15.82 1.31 13.83
N ILE A 26 -15.56 0.39 12.92
CA ILE A 26 -16.41 0.17 11.75
C ILE A 26 -16.82 -1.29 11.75
N ASP A 27 -18.14 -1.54 11.78
CA ASP A 27 -18.68 -2.90 11.83
C ASP A 27 -18.03 -3.78 12.91
N GLY A 28 -17.82 -3.17 14.08
CA GLY A 28 -17.24 -3.88 15.22
C GLY A 28 -15.74 -4.00 15.21
N GLU A 29 -15.07 -3.59 14.14
CA GLU A 29 -13.61 -3.64 14.05
C GLU A 29 -12.99 -2.27 14.23
N LEU A 30 -11.90 -2.22 14.99
CA LEU A 30 -11.15 -1.00 15.17
C LEU A 30 -10.24 -0.76 13.98
N LYS A 31 -10.45 0.35 13.30
CA LYS A 31 -9.65 0.72 12.12
C LYS A 31 -8.80 1.95 12.41
N TYR A 32 -7.60 1.95 11.90
CA TYR A 32 -6.72 3.12 11.97
C TYR A 32 -7.05 4.04 10.81
N VAL A 33 -7.24 5.31 11.12
CA VAL A 33 -7.71 6.30 10.15
C VAL A 33 -6.78 7.50 10.19
N SER A 34 -6.50 8.05 9.01
CA SER A 34 -5.68 9.25 8.86
C SER A 34 -6.43 10.29 8.06
N LEU A 35 -6.27 11.55 8.45
CA LEU A 35 -6.75 12.68 7.69
C LEU A 35 -5.55 13.28 6.96
N ILE A 36 -5.59 13.23 5.64
CA ILE A 36 -4.46 13.62 4.80
C ILE A 36 -4.82 14.90 4.05
N GLN A 37 -3.96 15.91 4.15
CA GLN A 37 -4.06 17.09 3.30
C GLN A 37 -3.34 16.77 2.00
N ALA A 38 -4.03 17.01 0.88
CA ALA A 38 -3.49 16.70 -0.44
C ALA A 38 -3.99 17.71 -1.44
N LYS A 39 -3.56 17.57 -2.70
CA LYS A 39 -4.02 18.44 -3.78
C LYS A 39 -4.59 17.59 -4.90
N THR A 40 -5.63 18.12 -5.55
CA THR A 40 -6.16 17.50 -6.76
C THR A 40 -5.21 17.79 -7.93
N LYS A 41 -5.47 17.14 -9.07
CA LYS A 41 -4.71 17.39 -10.28
C LYS A 41 -4.77 18.84 -10.72
N GLN A 42 -5.87 19.54 -10.40
CA GLN A 42 -6.04 20.95 -10.71
C GLN A 42 -5.42 21.88 -9.66
N GLY A 43 -4.79 21.33 -8.63
CA GLY A 43 -4.12 22.10 -7.61
C GLY A 43 -5.01 22.56 -6.47
N GLU A 44 -6.24 22.05 -6.40
CA GLU A 44 -7.15 22.40 -5.31
C GLU A 44 -6.79 21.65 -4.03
N ASP A 45 -6.89 22.33 -2.89
CA ASP A 45 -6.66 21.70 -1.60
C ASP A 45 -7.83 20.79 -1.23
N ILE A 46 -7.53 19.57 -0.82
CA ILE A 46 -8.54 18.62 -0.35
C ILE A 46 -8.07 17.95 0.92
N LEU A 47 -9.02 17.42 1.66
CA LEU A 47 -8.74 16.53 2.79
C LEU A 47 -9.26 15.14 2.42
N GLU A 48 -8.43 14.15 2.62
CA GLU A 48 -8.75 12.77 2.29
C GLU A 48 -8.78 11.93 3.55
N VAL A 49 -9.81 11.11 3.69
CA VAL A 49 -9.89 10.16 4.79
C VAL A 49 -9.30 8.85 4.29
N SER A 50 -8.23 8.41 4.95
CA SER A 50 -7.56 7.17 4.57
C SER A 50 -7.74 6.14 5.67
N VAL A 51 -8.20 4.97 5.30
CA VAL A 51 -8.37 3.85 6.25
C VAL A 51 -7.28 2.85 5.97
N SER A 52 -6.55 2.46 7.03
CA SER A 52 -5.44 1.54 6.88
C SER A 52 -5.94 0.15 6.49
N ALA A 53 -5.38 -0.39 5.43
CA ALA A 53 -5.65 -1.75 4.99
C ALA A 53 -4.75 -2.77 5.69
N GLY A 54 -3.68 -2.30 6.31
CA GLY A 54 -2.73 -3.17 6.98
C GLY A 54 -1.36 -2.52 7.07
N ARG A 55 -0.38 -3.31 7.40
CA ARG A 55 0.99 -2.81 7.56
C ARG A 55 1.94 -3.58 6.67
N ILE A 56 2.88 -2.85 6.07
CA ILE A 56 3.98 -3.44 5.32
C ILE A 56 5.28 -2.96 5.93
N PHE A 57 6.33 -3.74 5.72
CA PHE A 57 7.62 -3.48 6.33
C PHE A 57 8.71 -3.47 5.28
N LEU A 58 9.74 -2.66 5.52
CA LEU A 58 10.91 -2.65 4.68
C LEU A 58 11.72 -3.91 4.93
N ASN A 59 12.14 -4.57 3.86
CA ASN A 59 13.02 -5.72 3.94
C ASN A 59 14.46 -5.25 3.74
N LYS A 60 15.32 -5.58 4.69
CA LYS A 60 16.73 -5.23 4.59
C LYS A 60 17.39 -6.08 3.52
N PRO A 61 18.43 -5.57 2.83
CA PRO A 61 19.11 -6.36 1.80
C PRO A 61 19.59 -7.71 2.28
N GLU A 62 20.09 -7.81 3.50
CA GLU A 62 20.58 -9.07 4.07
C GLU A 62 19.46 -10.06 4.41
N GLU A 63 18.22 -9.59 4.48
CA GLU A 63 17.07 -10.44 4.77
C GLU A 63 16.41 -10.99 3.50
N LYS A 64 16.83 -10.47 2.34
CA LYS A 64 16.26 -10.90 1.06
C LYS A 64 16.88 -12.22 0.63
N SER A 65 16.04 -13.21 0.41
CA SER A 65 16.50 -14.54 0.01
C SER A 65 17.04 -14.57 -1.41
N THR A 66 16.56 -13.65 -2.26
CA THR A 66 17.03 -13.50 -3.64
C THR A 66 17.01 -12.03 -4.03
N PRO A 67 17.75 -11.63 -5.09
CA PRO A 67 17.69 -10.25 -5.58
C PRO A 67 16.29 -9.81 -6.02
N THR A 68 15.42 -10.76 -6.39
CA THR A 68 14.06 -10.46 -6.84
C THR A 68 13.05 -10.39 -5.70
N TYR A 69 13.49 -10.65 -4.47
CA TYR A 69 12.61 -10.56 -3.31
C TYR A 69 12.15 -9.10 -3.12
N PRO A 70 10.91 -8.88 -2.67
CA PRO A 70 10.42 -7.50 -2.52
C PRO A 70 11.26 -6.67 -1.56
N ASP A 71 11.34 -5.37 -1.84
CA ASP A 71 11.95 -4.39 -0.93
C ASP A 71 11.01 -4.06 0.23
N LEU A 72 9.71 -4.21 -0.01
CA LEU A 72 8.66 -3.98 0.97
C LEU A 72 7.70 -5.16 0.93
N SER A 73 7.22 -5.62 2.06
CA SER A 73 6.24 -6.70 2.05
C SER A 73 5.39 -6.70 3.31
N GLY A 74 4.21 -7.30 3.21
CA GLY A 74 3.30 -7.45 4.34
C GLY A 74 1.97 -8.05 3.91
N LYS A 75 1.02 -8.02 4.83
CA LYS A 75 -0.33 -8.50 4.59
C LYS A 75 -1.32 -7.36 4.77
N ILE A 76 -2.29 -7.27 3.88
CA ILE A 76 -3.33 -6.25 3.98
C ILE A 76 -4.69 -6.90 3.74
N HIS A 77 -5.72 -6.20 4.20
CA HIS A 77 -7.11 -6.63 4.04
C HIS A 77 -7.89 -5.55 3.32
N ILE A 78 -8.56 -5.91 2.24
CA ILE A 78 -9.40 -4.98 1.48
C ILE A 78 -10.71 -5.71 1.16
N ASP A 79 -11.84 -5.10 1.52
CA ASP A 79 -13.17 -5.63 1.24
C ASP A 79 -13.33 -7.07 1.72
N GLY A 80 -12.82 -7.35 2.92
CA GLY A 80 -12.95 -8.66 3.54
C GLY A 80 -12.02 -9.72 3.00
N LYS A 81 -11.14 -9.37 2.08
CA LYS A 81 -10.17 -10.30 1.50
C LYS A 81 -8.78 -9.99 1.98
N LYS A 82 -8.00 -11.03 2.22
CA LYS A 82 -6.62 -10.92 2.65
C LYS A 82 -5.69 -11.06 1.45
N TYR A 83 -4.71 -10.15 1.36
CA TYR A 83 -3.73 -10.15 0.29
C TYR A 83 -2.32 -10.11 0.85
N SER A 84 -1.39 -10.77 0.18
CA SER A 84 0.02 -10.49 0.39
C SER A 84 0.39 -9.31 -0.51
N PHE A 85 1.17 -8.39 0.04
CA PHE A 85 1.56 -7.16 -0.65
C PHE A 85 3.08 -7.15 -0.80
N GLY A 86 3.55 -6.92 -2.01
CA GLY A 86 4.98 -6.78 -2.27
C GLY A 86 5.25 -5.49 -3.03
N GLY A 87 6.33 -4.82 -2.69
CA GLY A 87 6.75 -3.59 -3.37
C GLY A 87 8.21 -3.67 -3.76
N TRP A 88 8.52 -3.15 -4.95
CA TRP A 88 9.86 -3.11 -5.49
C TRP A 88 10.21 -1.68 -5.88
N LYS A 89 11.36 -1.21 -5.44
CA LYS A 89 11.84 0.12 -5.81
C LYS A 89 12.32 0.09 -7.25
N ASN A 90 11.86 1.03 -8.05
CA ASN A 90 12.17 1.11 -9.47
C ASN A 90 12.42 2.54 -9.90
N VAL A 91 13.00 2.69 -11.09
CA VAL A 91 13.21 3.99 -11.72
C VAL A 91 12.66 3.91 -13.14
N SER A 92 11.85 4.88 -13.51
CA SER A 92 11.28 4.94 -14.84
C SER A 92 12.31 5.37 -15.88
N LYS A 93 11.93 5.30 -17.16
CA LYS A 93 12.80 5.75 -18.26
C LYS A 93 13.18 7.22 -18.12
N GLU A 94 12.30 8.02 -17.55
CA GLU A 94 12.53 9.46 -17.33
C GLU A 94 13.31 9.74 -16.04
N GLY A 95 13.73 8.69 -15.33
CA GLY A 95 14.50 8.85 -14.10
C GLY A 95 13.67 9.09 -12.85
N VAL A 96 12.35 8.85 -12.92
CA VAL A 96 11.46 9.02 -11.77
C VAL A 96 11.46 7.74 -10.93
N GLU A 97 11.77 7.89 -9.64
CA GLU A 97 11.72 6.78 -8.70
C GLU A 97 10.27 6.49 -8.33
N TYR A 98 9.94 5.22 -8.28
CA TYR A 98 8.61 4.79 -7.86
C TYR A 98 8.68 3.40 -7.23
N ILE A 99 7.59 3.00 -6.60
CA ILE A 99 7.47 1.66 -6.03
C ILE A 99 6.43 0.91 -6.84
N GLY A 100 6.88 -0.12 -7.57
CA GLY A 100 5.97 -1.02 -8.23
C GLY A 100 5.39 -1.97 -7.19
N VAL A 101 4.08 -2.17 -7.22
CA VAL A 101 3.42 -3.01 -6.23
C VAL A 101 2.65 -4.13 -6.89
N GLU A 102 2.60 -5.26 -6.19
CA GLU A 102 1.86 -6.43 -6.65
C GLU A 102 1.26 -7.11 -5.43
N MET A 103 0.01 -7.54 -5.58
CA MET A 103 -0.68 -8.24 -4.53
C MET A 103 -1.09 -9.63 -5.01
N GLN A 104 -1.20 -10.56 -4.06
CA GLN A 104 -1.68 -11.89 -4.35
C GLN A 104 -2.71 -12.28 -3.29
N ASN A 105 -3.73 -13.02 -3.72
CA ASN A 105 -4.71 -13.55 -2.80
C ASN A 105 -4.04 -14.54 -1.87
N VAL A 106 -4.30 -14.41 -0.58
CA VAL A 106 -3.82 -15.37 0.41
C VAL A 106 -4.95 -16.35 0.65
N LYS A 107 -4.69 -17.62 0.36
CA LYS A 107 -5.65 -18.67 0.67
C LYS A 107 -5.66 -18.87 2.18
N GLU A 108 -6.84 -18.83 2.76
CA GLU A 108 -6.97 -19.14 4.17
C GLU A 108 -6.86 -20.65 4.33
N ASP A 109 -6.05 -21.07 5.30
CA ASP A 109 -5.99 -22.47 5.65
C ASP A 109 -7.31 -22.88 6.26
N ILE A 110 -7.93 -23.87 5.67
CA ILE A 110 -9.15 -24.41 6.22
C ILE A 110 -8.75 -25.50 7.21
N PRO A 111 -9.00 -25.29 8.50
CA PRO A 111 -8.66 -26.34 9.47
C PRO A 111 -9.64 -27.49 9.34
N PHE A 112 -9.10 -28.66 9.35
CA PHE A 112 -9.87 -29.88 9.30
C PHE A 112 -9.75 -30.64 10.60
#